data_32f845f5b636d829575ae9c8ee0cdeb9
#
_entry.id   32f845f5b636d829575ae9c8ee0cdeb9
#
_cell.length_a   1.000
_cell.length_b   1.000
_cell.length_c   1.000
_cell.angle_alpha   90.00
_cell.angle_beta   90.00
_cell.angle_gamma   90.00
#
_symmetry.space_group_name_H-M   'P 1'
#
loop_
_entity.id
_entity.type
_entity.pdbx_description
1 polymer ?
#
loop_
_entity_poly.entity_id
_entity_poly.type
_entity_poly.pdbx_seq_one_letter_code
_entity_poly.pdbx_strand_id
1 'polypeptide(L)'
;MSTPVEPLRLLLLAEEPGWAALLRECLAPMGSTAVLISAPTWESVSRLFDDSRSAVLLTIPALQPLPGRCNLPTVLLLEHEPLSPPDGVSDWLVRDLLDPGTLRRCLRHVRERGVLENTLRRLAEQDPLTGIANRQGFQTLLAARLAENEGRGLALGHLDLDNFRHANDSLGHQAGDRLILQVVARLKSQLEACDRLARLGSDEFALLIDTRRAPERAEWMAERITEALAEPYWVDGESLLIGSSLGIAHARAQAGADPLMWHAHIAMQQAKSTQGCTFHIFNERINRNARSMADLESELRRALRRDELELHYQPRLNLEDGQIVGLEALVRWRHAERGLLPPSEFVPLAEQSGLIV
;
A
#
# COMPACT_ATOMS: atom_id res chain seq x y z
N MET A 1 -2.27 5.22 37.23
CA MET A 1 -3.56 5.88 36.96
C MET A 1 -4.25 5.10 35.89
N SER A 2 -5.33 4.37 36.24
CA SER A 2 -6.09 3.55 35.25
C SER A 2 -6.79 4.49 34.28
N THR A 3 -6.50 4.32 32.98
CA THR A 3 -7.28 4.97 31.91
C THR A 3 -8.76 4.64 32.10
N PRO A 4 -9.66 5.62 32.02
CA PRO A 4 -11.09 5.35 32.10
C PRO A 4 -11.47 4.40 30.97
N VAL A 5 -12.05 3.25 31.34
CA VAL A 5 -12.55 2.28 30.36
C VAL A 5 -13.77 2.92 29.70
N GLU A 6 -13.66 3.23 28.41
CA GLU A 6 -14.80 3.73 27.64
C GLU A 6 -15.97 2.73 27.71
N PRO A 7 -17.20 3.20 27.90
CA PRO A 7 -18.36 2.33 27.95
C PRO A 7 -18.60 1.64 26.60
N LEU A 8 -18.93 0.38 26.63
CA LEU A 8 -19.30 -0.39 25.44
C LEU A 8 -20.58 0.19 24.82
N ARG A 9 -20.53 0.60 23.56
CA ARG A 9 -21.67 1.11 22.82
C ARG A 9 -22.41 -0.04 22.15
N LEU A 10 -23.67 -0.27 22.52
CA LEU A 10 -24.53 -1.25 21.90
C LEU A 10 -25.51 -0.53 20.97
N LEU A 11 -25.36 -0.76 19.68
CA LEU A 11 -26.21 -0.16 18.65
C LEU A 11 -27.33 -1.15 18.33
N LEU A 12 -28.56 -0.85 18.74
CA LEU A 12 -29.73 -1.70 18.47
C LEU A 12 -30.37 -1.23 17.17
N LEU A 13 -30.35 -2.09 16.17
CA LEU A 13 -31.08 -1.96 14.92
C LEU A 13 -32.28 -2.93 14.96
N ALA A 14 -33.38 -2.46 15.49
CA ALA A 14 -34.63 -3.20 15.54
C ALA A 14 -35.81 -2.21 15.56
N GLU A 15 -36.86 -2.51 14.81
CA GLU A 15 -38.11 -1.73 14.78
C GLU A 15 -39.01 -2.05 15.97
N GLU A 16 -38.81 -3.19 16.62
CA GLU A 16 -39.67 -3.66 17.73
C GLU A 16 -39.22 -3.07 19.07
N PRO A 17 -40.10 -2.35 19.77
CA PRO A 17 -39.80 -1.77 21.08
C PRO A 17 -39.52 -2.83 22.16
N GLY A 18 -40.00 -4.07 21.99
CA GLY A 18 -39.80 -5.17 22.92
C GLY A 18 -38.35 -5.55 23.18
N TRP A 19 -37.52 -5.58 22.16
CA TRP A 19 -36.08 -5.86 22.30
C TRP A 19 -35.35 -4.77 23.09
N ALA A 20 -35.69 -3.51 22.83
CA ALA A 20 -35.07 -2.39 23.54
C ALA A 20 -35.36 -2.41 25.05
N ALA A 21 -36.58 -2.78 25.43
CA ALA A 21 -36.96 -2.91 26.84
C ALA A 21 -36.21 -4.06 27.53
N LEU A 22 -36.23 -5.26 26.94
CA LEU A 22 -35.53 -6.44 27.45
C LEU A 22 -34.01 -6.20 27.61
N LEU A 23 -33.38 -5.63 26.60
CA LEU A 23 -31.93 -5.32 26.65
C LEU A 23 -31.62 -4.28 27.74
N ARG A 24 -32.46 -3.26 27.94
CA ARG A 24 -32.26 -2.29 29.04
C ARG A 24 -32.39 -2.96 30.41
N GLU A 25 -33.33 -3.84 30.58
CA GLU A 25 -33.50 -4.60 31.83
C GLU A 25 -32.25 -5.47 32.11
N CYS A 26 -31.76 -6.18 31.09
CA CYS A 26 -30.55 -7.02 31.19
C CYS A 26 -29.26 -6.17 31.42
N LEU A 27 -29.20 -4.94 30.91
CA LEU A 27 -28.08 -4.05 31.10
C LEU A 27 -28.04 -3.32 32.43
N ALA A 28 -29.21 -3.12 33.06
CA ALA A 28 -29.30 -2.39 34.33
C ALA A 28 -28.33 -2.87 35.42
N PRO A 29 -28.11 -4.20 35.61
CA PRO A 29 -27.14 -4.71 36.57
C PRO A 29 -25.67 -4.47 36.17
N MET A 30 -25.42 -4.08 34.91
CA MET A 30 -24.06 -3.83 34.38
C MET A 30 -23.59 -2.37 34.61
N GLY A 31 -24.45 -1.50 35.06
CA GLY A 31 -24.13 -0.10 35.36
C GLY A 31 -23.68 0.69 34.11
N SER A 32 -22.74 1.65 34.32
CA SER A 32 -22.23 2.54 33.24
C SER A 32 -21.24 1.88 32.27
N THR A 33 -21.05 0.56 32.34
CA THR A 33 -20.07 -0.14 31.49
C THR A 33 -20.57 -0.39 30.07
N ALA A 34 -21.90 -0.26 29.82
CA ALA A 34 -22.49 -0.40 28.48
C ALA A 34 -23.61 0.62 28.29
N VAL A 35 -23.70 1.18 27.08
CA VAL A 35 -24.74 2.15 26.69
C VAL A 35 -25.49 1.60 25.47
N LEU A 36 -26.84 1.46 25.59
CA LEU A 36 -27.70 1.04 24.49
C LEU A 36 -28.22 2.25 23.72
N ILE A 37 -27.91 2.29 22.43
CA ILE A 37 -28.37 3.32 21.49
C ILE A 37 -29.27 2.62 20.47
N SER A 38 -30.55 3.01 20.44
CA SER A 38 -31.51 2.47 19.47
C SER A 38 -31.49 3.32 18.20
N ALA A 39 -31.40 2.67 17.05
CA ALA A 39 -31.42 3.27 15.73
C ALA A 39 -32.44 2.52 14.86
N PRO A 40 -33.45 3.20 14.29
CA PRO A 40 -34.50 2.53 13.51
C PRO A 40 -34.04 2.11 12.11
N THR A 41 -32.99 2.72 11.58
CA THR A 41 -32.49 2.44 10.24
C THR A 41 -30.98 2.28 10.22
N TRP A 42 -30.47 1.59 9.19
CA TRP A 42 -29.04 1.45 8.94
C TRP A 42 -28.34 2.81 8.75
N GLU A 43 -28.97 3.76 8.10
CA GLU A 43 -28.43 5.11 7.92
C GLU A 43 -28.23 5.84 9.26
N SER A 44 -29.12 5.60 10.22
CA SER A 44 -28.98 6.13 11.58
C SER A 44 -27.81 5.48 12.32
N VAL A 45 -27.63 4.17 12.16
CA VAL A 45 -26.46 3.44 12.72
C VAL A 45 -25.18 3.99 12.12
N SER A 46 -25.09 4.14 10.80
CA SER A 46 -23.88 4.59 10.12
C SER A 46 -23.47 6.01 10.49
N ARG A 47 -24.43 6.90 10.82
CA ARG A 47 -24.16 8.26 11.31
C ARG A 47 -23.68 8.30 12.77
N LEU A 48 -24.13 7.36 13.57
CA LEU A 48 -23.72 7.21 14.98
C LEU A 48 -22.38 6.48 15.12
N PHE A 49 -21.98 5.86 14.02
CA PHE A 49 -20.73 5.12 13.91
C PHE A 49 -19.59 6.07 13.58
N ASP A 50 -18.99 6.64 14.61
CA ASP A 50 -17.70 7.27 14.54
C ASP A 50 -16.68 6.20 15.01
N ASP A 51 -15.81 5.75 14.17
CA ASP A 51 -14.69 4.77 14.26
C ASP A 51 -14.29 4.25 15.68
N SER A 52 -15.25 4.28 16.62
CA SER A 52 -15.06 3.92 18.02
C SER A 52 -14.99 2.39 18.16
N ARG A 53 -13.80 1.92 18.52
CA ARG A 53 -13.40 0.52 18.72
C ARG A 53 -14.22 -0.29 19.74
N SER A 54 -15.27 0.31 20.33
CA SER A 54 -16.04 -0.25 21.43
C SER A 54 -17.55 -0.31 21.11
N ALA A 55 -17.92 -0.60 19.86
CA ALA A 55 -19.33 -0.75 19.48
C ALA A 55 -19.64 -2.18 19.03
N VAL A 56 -20.86 -2.65 19.38
CA VAL A 56 -21.43 -3.92 18.94
C VAL A 56 -22.81 -3.64 18.35
N LEU A 57 -23.06 -4.16 17.15
CA LEU A 57 -24.36 -4.08 16.51
C LEU A 57 -25.26 -5.23 16.99
N LEU A 58 -26.43 -4.90 17.51
CA LEU A 58 -27.51 -5.83 17.83
C LEU A 58 -28.58 -5.65 16.76
N THR A 59 -28.95 -6.70 16.05
CA THR A 59 -29.94 -6.60 14.95
C THR A 59 -30.81 -7.85 14.86
N ILE A 60 -31.99 -7.71 14.26
CA ILE A 60 -32.85 -8.84 13.89
C ILE A 60 -32.51 -9.33 12.48
N PRO A 61 -32.86 -10.60 12.12
CA PRO A 61 -32.52 -11.17 10.81
C PRO A 61 -33.04 -10.34 9.62
N ALA A 62 -34.19 -9.71 9.74
CA ALA A 62 -34.78 -8.90 8.69
C ALA A 62 -33.98 -7.60 8.38
N LEU A 63 -33.18 -7.12 9.32
CA LEU A 63 -32.41 -5.89 9.23
C LEU A 63 -30.88 -6.14 9.22
N GLN A 64 -30.47 -7.41 9.09
CA GLN A 64 -29.06 -7.77 9.05
C GLN A 64 -28.39 -7.06 7.86
N PRO A 65 -27.30 -6.30 8.08
CA PRO A 65 -26.59 -5.67 6.99
C PRO A 65 -25.97 -6.70 6.06
N LEU A 66 -25.95 -6.39 4.75
CA LEU A 66 -25.28 -7.24 3.77
C LEU A 66 -23.80 -7.40 4.14
N PRO A 67 -23.19 -8.56 3.89
CA PRO A 67 -21.77 -8.80 4.12
C PRO A 67 -20.91 -7.70 3.49
N GLY A 68 -19.97 -7.14 4.27
CA GLY A 68 -19.07 -6.06 3.82
C GLY A 68 -19.59 -4.63 4.03
N ARG A 69 -20.85 -4.42 4.43
CA ARG A 69 -21.36 -3.07 4.75
C ARG A 69 -21.12 -2.64 6.20
N CYS A 70 -20.80 -3.58 7.08
CA CYS A 70 -20.59 -3.30 8.50
C CYS A 70 -19.32 -4.00 8.99
N ASN A 71 -18.38 -3.22 9.53
CA ASN A 71 -17.17 -3.74 10.19
C ASN A 71 -17.35 -3.94 11.71
N LEU A 72 -18.59 -3.75 12.22
CA LEU A 72 -18.90 -3.97 13.63
C LEU A 72 -19.16 -5.45 13.91
N PRO A 73 -18.71 -5.95 15.05
CA PRO A 73 -19.19 -7.23 15.56
C PRO A 73 -20.71 -7.20 15.65
N THR A 74 -21.36 -8.15 14.99
CA THR A 74 -22.82 -8.20 14.88
C THR A 74 -23.37 -9.36 15.68
N VAL A 75 -24.39 -9.09 16.50
CA VAL A 75 -25.16 -10.08 17.28
C VAL A 75 -26.58 -10.11 16.74
N LEU A 76 -27.05 -11.28 16.36
CA LEU A 76 -28.43 -11.47 15.97
C LEU A 76 -29.35 -11.66 17.20
N LEU A 77 -30.51 -11.00 17.14
CA LEU A 77 -31.60 -11.15 18.09
C LEU A 77 -32.64 -12.05 17.45
N LEU A 78 -32.87 -13.21 18.05
CA LEU A 78 -33.75 -14.26 17.52
C LEU A 78 -34.89 -14.53 18.48
N GLU A 79 -36.08 -14.82 17.93
CA GLU A 79 -37.24 -15.26 18.73
C GLU A 79 -37.06 -16.69 19.23
N HIS A 80 -36.44 -17.55 18.42
CA HIS A 80 -36.22 -18.98 18.72
C HIS A 80 -34.78 -19.39 18.46
N GLU A 81 -34.35 -20.47 19.11
CA GLU A 81 -33.03 -21.04 18.93
C GLU A 81 -32.80 -21.53 17.50
N PRO A 82 -31.74 -21.14 16.81
CA PRO A 82 -31.49 -21.55 15.43
C PRO A 82 -30.98 -23.01 15.39
N LEU A 83 -31.35 -23.75 14.33
CA LEU A 83 -30.88 -25.12 14.12
C LEU A 83 -29.38 -25.22 13.83
N SER A 84 -28.80 -24.13 13.33
CA SER A 84 -27.38 -23.99 13.07
C SER A 84 -26.92 -22.55 13.35
N PRO A 85 -25.64 -22.32 13.68
CA PRO A 85 -25.12 -20.97 13.85
C PRO A 85 -25.42 -20.12 12.62
N PRO A 86 -25.96 -18.89 12.78
CA PRO A 86 -26.21 -18.00 11.66
C PRO A 86 -24.89 -17.55 11.01
N ASP A 87 -24.86 -17.52 9.67
CA ASP A 87 -23.68 -17.08 8.93
C ASP A 87 -23.47 -15.56 9.01
N GLY A 88 -22.22 -15.15 9.01
CA GLY A 88 -21.83 -13.73 8.91
C GLY A 88 -22.07 -12.90 10.17
N VAL A 89 -22.33 -13.52 11.31
CA VAL A 89 -22.50 -12.84 12.60
C VAL A 89 -21.49 -13.32 13.64
N SER A 90 -21.24 -12.47 14.63
CA SER A 90 -20.29 -12.79 15.70
C SER A 90 -20.87 -13.69 16.77
N ASP A 91 -22.18 -13.53 17.06
CA ASP A 91 -22.93 -14.32 18.04
C ASP A 91 -24.45 -14.09 17.85
N TRP A 92 -25.31 -14.76 18.65
CA TRP A 92 -26.75 -14.55 18.68
C TRP A 92 -27.30 -14.62 20.09
N LEU A 93 -28.46 -13.98 20.28
CA LEU A 93 -29.24 -14.01 21.52
C LEU A 93 -30.68 -14.42 21.21
N VAL A 94 -31.21 -15.34 21.98
CA VAL A 94 -32.60 -15.82 21.88
C VAL A 94 -33.45 -15.13 22.93
N ARG A 95 -34.64 -14.64 22.54
CA ARG A 95 -35.53 -13.84 23.39
C ARG A 95 -35.86 -14.51 24.70
N ASP A 96 -36.30 -15.75 24.64
CA ASP A 96 -36.77 -16.53 25.80
C ASP A 96 -35.61 -16.95 26.73
N LEU A 97 -34.36 -16.92 26.24
CA LEU A 97 -33.16 -17.29 26.99
C LEU A 97 -32.32 -16.05 27.40
N LEU A 98 -32.84 -14.87 27.16
CA LEU A 98 -32.09 -13.62 27.43
C LEU A 98 -32.21 -13.26 28.91
N ASP A 99 -31.08 -13.31 29.60
CA ASP A 99 -30.89 -12.87 30.95
C ASP A 99 -29.58 -12.04 31.05
N PRO A 100 -29.35 -11.30 32.16
CA PRO A 100 -28.12 -10.48 32.32
C PRO A 100 -26.83 -11.28 32.20
N GLY A 101 -26.82 -12.56 32.60
CA GLY A 101 -25.65 -13.43 32.51
C GLY A 101 -25.35 -13.83 31.09
N THR A 102 -26.38 -14.24 30.33
CA THR A 102 -26.30 -14.60 28.91
C THR A 102 -25.86 -13.40 28.06
N LEU A 103 -26.44 -12.22 28.29
CA LEU A 103 -26.05 -11.00 27.60
C LEU A 103 -24.55 -10.65 27.88
N ARG A 104 -24.14 -10.68 29.14
CA ARG A 104 -22.76 -10.40 29.53
C ARG A 104 -21.78 -11.37 28.90
N ARG A 105 -22.10 -12.68 28.85
CA ARG A 105 -21.28 -13.71 28.21
C ARG A 105 -21.15 -13.45 26.71
N CYS A 106 -22.26 -13.20 26.02
CA CYS A 106 -22.29 -12.89 24.58
C CYS A 106 -21.44 -11.65 24.28
N LEU A 107 -21.65 -10.54 24.95
CA LEU A 107 -20.89 -9.30 24.75
C LEU A 107 -19.38 -9.46 25.00
N ARG A 108 -19.01 -10.24 26.02
CA ARG A 108 -17.60 -10.56 26.27
C ARG A 108 -17.00 -11.38 25.13
N HIS A 109 -17.68 -12.44 24.72
CA HIS A 109 -17.24 -13.32 23.61
C HIS A 109 -17.08 -12.54 22.30
N VAL A 110 -18.07 -11.74 21.94
CA VAL A 110 -18.05 -10.90 20.74
C VAL A 110 -16.91 -9.89 20.77
N ARG A 111 -16.67 -9.28 21.93
CA ARG A 111 -15.55 -8.35 22.12
C ARG A 111 -14.19 -9.03 21.99
N GLU A 112 -14.00 -10.16 22.65
CA GLU A 112 -12.74 -10.94 22.59
C GLU A 112 -12.47 -11.40 21.14
N ARG A 113 -13.49 -11.90 20.46
CA ARG A 113 -13.40 -12.29 19.06
C ARG A 113 -13.10 -11.10 18.15
N GLY A 114 -13.76 -9.97 18.31
CA GLY A 114 -13.52 -8.75 17.55
C GLY A 114 -12.10 -8.20 17.73
N VAL A 115 -11.56 -8.25 18.96
CA VAL A 115 -10.17 -7.87 19.23
C VAL A 115 -9.20 -8.81 18.51
N LEU A 116 -9.46 -10.11 18.55
CA LEU A 116 -8.65 -11.10 17.87
C LEU A 116 -8.67 -10.94 16.34
N GLU A 117 -9.86 -10.80 15.75
CA GLU A 117 -10.05 -10.60 14.31
C GLU A 117 -9.38 -9.30 13.83
N ASN A 118 -9.52 -8.19 14.59
CA ASN A 118 -8.84 -6.94 14.29
C ASN A 118 -7.31 -7.05 14.41
N THR A 119 -6.84 -7.82 15.38
CA THR A 119 -5.40 -8.06 15.54
C THR A 119 -4.85 -8.89 14.38
N LEU A 120 -5.56 -9.96 14.00
CA LEU A 120 -5.19 -10.79 12.84
C LEU A 120 -5.20 -9.96 11.54
N ARG A 121 -6.24 -9.14 11.33
CA ARG A 121 -6.31 -8.24 10.17
C ARG A 121 -5.14 -7.27 10.17
N ARG A 122 -4.83 -6.65 11.29
CA ARG A 122 -3.69 -5.73 11.40
C ARG A 122 -2.38 -6.40 11.09
N LEU A 123 -2.16 -7.63 11.58
CA LEU A 123 -0.95 -8.41 11.27
C LEU A 123 -0.89 -8.80 9.79
N ALA A 124 -2.03 -9.09 9.16
CA ALA A 124 -2.10 -9.46 7.75
C ALA A 124 -1.97 -8.26 6.80
N GLU A 125 -2.46 -7.08 7.17
CA GLU A 125 -2.63 -5.93 6.26
C GLU A 125 -1.72 -4.73 6.57
N GLN A 126 -0.98 -4.72 7.71
CA GLN A 126 -0.11 -3.61 8.08
C GLN A 126 1.35 -4.05 8.20
N ASP A 127 2.27 -3.13 7.89
CA ASP A 127 3.69 -3.29 8.13
C ASP A 127 4.00 -3.11 9.64
N PRO A 128 4.67 -4.09 10.27
CA PRO A 128 4.86 -4.08 11.73
C PRO A 128 5.76 -2.95 12.24
N LEU A 129 6.69 -2.46 11.41
CA LEU A 129 7.59 -1.37 11.79
C LEU A 129 6.90 -0.02 11.73
N THR A 130 6.15 0.23 10.65
CA THR A 130 5.66 1.58 10.32
C THR A 130 4.18 1.78 10.61
N GLY A 131 3.42 0.68 10.77
CA GLY A 131 1.97 0.69 11.00
C GLY A 131 1.13 1.15 9.81
N ILE A 132 1.75 1.46 8.65
CA ILE A 132 1.02 1.72 7.40
C ILE A 132 0.60 0.40 6.75
N ALA A 133 -0.20 0.45 5.69
CA ALA A 133 -0.56 -0.76 4.95
C ALA A 133 0.70 -1.49 4.44
N ASN A 134 0.70 -2.82 4.51
CA ASN A 134 1.68 -3.65 3.83
C ASN A 134 1.23 -3.94 2.39
N ARG A 135 1.97 -4.75 1.65
CA ARG A 135 1.65 -5.13 0.26
C ARG A 135 0.23 -5.71 0.13
N GLN A 136 -0.16 -6.61 1.03
CA GLN A 136 -1.49 -7.25 1.01
C GLN A 136 -2.60 -6.24 1.31
N GLY A 137 -2.44 -5.43 2.35
CA GLY A 137 -3.39 -4.38 2.71
C GLY A 137 -3.53 -3.33 1.60
N PHE A 138 -2.43 -3.00 0.92
CA PHE A 138 -2.46 -2.08 -0.21
C PHE A 138 -3.22 -2.65 -1.41
N GLN A 139 -3.03 -3.91 -1.75
CA GLN A 139 -3.76 -4.57 -2.84
C GLN A 139 -5.28 -4.57 -2.59
N THR A 140 -5.69 -4.90 -1.37
CA THR A 140 -7.11 -4.85 -0.96
C THR A 140 -7.67 -3.43 -1.10
N LEU A 141 -6.94 -2.43 -0.63
CA LEU A 141 -7.28 -1.01 -0.71
C LEU A 141 -7.41 -0.52 -2.16
N LEU A 142 -6.42 -0.86 -2.99
CA LEU A 142 -6.39 -0.48 -4.40
C LEU A 142 -7.57 -1.08 -5.16
N ALA A 143 -7.85 -2.37 -4.97
CA ALA A 143 -8.98 -3.05 -5.60
C ALA A 143 -10.32 -2.38 -5.22
N ALA A 144 -10.53 -2.07 -3.95
CA ALA A 144 -11.73 -1.38 -3.46
C ALA A 144 -11.88 0.01 -4.10
N ARG A 145 -10.80 0.81 -4.15
CA ARG A 145 -10.82 2.16 -4.73
C ARG A 145 -11.05 2.16 -6.24
N LEU A 146 -10.49 1.19 -6.95
CA LEU A 146 -10.74 1.02 -8.39
C LEU A 146 -12.21 0.65 -8.67
N ALA A 147 -12.82 -0.18 -7.82
CA ALA A 147 -14.21 -0.57 -7.94
C ALA A 147 -15.19 0.59 -7.67
N GLU A 148 -14.89 1.46 -6.69
CA GLU A 148 -15.76 2.58 -6.31
C GLU A 148 -16.03 3.58 -7.45
N ASN A 149 -15.04 3.84 -8.33
CA ASN A 149 -15.08 4.92 -9.32
C ASN A 149 -14.72 4.44 -10.74
N GLU A 150 -14.81 3.14 -11.03
CA GLU A 150 -14.32 2.58 -12.30
C GLU A 150 -12.85 2.98 -12.60
N GLY A 151 -12.07 3.25 -11.56
CA GLY A 151 -10.68 3.70 -11.67
C GLY A 151 -10.48 5.18 -12.02
N ARG A 152 -11.54 5.96 -12.18
CA ARG A 152 -11.41 7.38 -12.56
C ARG A 152 -10.97 8.24 -11.38
N GLY A 153 -10.08 9.20 -11.67
CA GLY A 153 -9.61 10.17 -10.67
C GLY A 153 -8.72 9.54 -9.59
N LEU A 154 -7.92 8.59 -9.97
CA LEU A 154 -6.96 7.90 -9.11
C LEU A 154 -5.59 7.84 -9.79
N ALA A 155 -4.54 8.11 -9.04
CA ALA A 155 -3.17 7.85 -9.48
C ALA A 155 -2.44 6.99 -8.44
N LEU A 156 -1.53 6.16 -8.92
CA LEU A 156 -0.69 5.31 -8.10
C LEU A 156 0.76 5.76 -8.25
N GLY A 157 1.40 6.03 -7.10
CA GLY A 157 2.83 6.23 -7.00
C GLY A 157 3.54 4.96 -6.52
N HIS A 158 4.64 4.58 -7.18
CA HIS A 158 5.57 3.57 -6.70
C HIS A 158 6.90 4.25 -6.42
N LEU A 159 7.36 4.18 -5.19
CA LEU A 159 8.56 4.86 -4.70
C LEU A 159 9.56 3.85 -4.17
N ASP A 160 10.83 4.07 -4.49
CA ASP A 160 11.99 3.31 -4.00
C ASP A 160 13.01 4.28 -3.41
N LEU A 161 13.64 3.91 -2.30
CA LEU A 161 14.72 4.69 -1.68
C LEU A 161 16.08 4.29 -2.28
N ASP A 162 16.75 5.23 -2.90
CA ASP A 162 18.03 4.98 -3.56
C ASP A 162 19.13 4.67 -2.53
N ASN A 163 19.88 3.61 -2.79
CA ASN A 163 21.02 3.18 -1.95
C ASN A 163 20.68 2.85 -0.47
N PHE A 164 19.41 2.56 -0.14
CA PHE A 164 19.01 2.20 1.23
C PHE A 164 19.76 0.98 1.77
N ARG A 165 20.05 -0.02 0.93
CA ARG A 165 20.87 -1.17 1.31
C ARG A 165 22.26 -0.75 1.80
N HIS A 166 22.90 0.18 1.09
CA HIS A 166 24.20 0.70 1.50
C HIS A 166 24.17 1.44 2.84
N ALA A 167 23.10 2.18 3.11
CA ALA A 167 22.88 2.78 4.42
C ALA A 167 22.74 1.73 5.53
N ASN A 168 22.00 0.64 5.29
CA ASN A 168 21.90 -0.48 6.22
C ASN A 168 23.24 -1.18 6.48
N ASP A 169 24.00 -1.42 5.42
CA ASP A 169 25.31 -2.09 5.49
C ASP A 169 26.32 -1.24 6.28
N SER A 170 26.21 0.09 6.19
CA SER A 170 27.13 1.02 6.85
C SER A 170 26.75 1.32 8.32
N LEU A 171 25.46 1.47 8.63
CA LEU A 171 24.97 1.97 9.92
C LEU A 171 24.23 0.89 10.74
N GLY A 172 23.99 -0.27 10.13
CA GLY A 172 23.25 -1.36 10.73
C GLY A 172 21.72 -1.25 10.60
N HIS A 173 21.03 -2.39 10.69
CA HIS A 173 19.58 -2.49 10.46
C HIS A 173 18.73 -1.62 11.39
N GLN A 174 19.16 -1.41 12.64
CA GLN A 174 18.42 -0.55 13.58
C GLN A 174 18.42 0.93 13.16
N ALA A 175 19.52 1.40 12.56
CA ALA A 175 19.59 2.74 12.01
C ALA A 175 18.69 2.85 10.75
N GLY A 176 18.69 1.82 9.90
CA GLY A 176 17.78 1.72 8.76
C GLY A 176 16.31 1.74 9.16
N ASP A 177 15.92 1.05 10.23
CA ASP A 177 14.55 1.08 10.74
C ASP A 177 14.14 2.50 11.20
N ARG A 178 15.04 3.23 11.91
CA ARG A 178 14.79 4.62 12.28
C ARG A 178 14.67 5.55 11.08
N LEU A 179 15.49 5.32 10.06
CA LEU A 179 15.41 6.06 8.80
C LEU A 179 14.05 5.83 8.10
N ILE A 180 13.62 4.58 7.98
CA ILE A 180 12.30 4.23 7.42
C ILE A 180 11.16 4.94 8.16
N LEU A 181 11.21 5.01 9.49
CA LEU A 181 10.21 5.72 10.29
C LEU A 181 10.18 7.23 9.97
N GLN A 182 11.36 7.86 9.77
CA GLN A 182 11.45 9.26 9.36
C GLN A 182 10.93 9.47 7.92
N VAL A 183 11.25 8.57 6.98
CA VAL A 183 10.72 8.57 5.61
C VAL A 183 9.19 8.51 5.65
N VAL A 184 8.62 7.58 6.40
CA VAL A 184 7.16 7.46 6.53
C VAL A 184 6.54 8.70 7.14
N ALA A 185 7.17 9.32 8.13
CA ALA A 185 6.69 10.57 8.73
C ALA A 185 6.67 11.71 7.70
N ARG A 186 7.73 11.85 6.89
CA ARG A 186 7.78 12.84 5.80
C ARG A 186 6.74 12.57 4.73
N LEU A 187 6.60 11.33 4.27
CA LEU A 187 5.58 10.95 3.29
C LEU A 187 4.18 11.28 3.81
N LYS A 188 3.86 10.91 5.06
CA LYS A 188 2.56 11.22 5.67
C LYS A 188 2.28 12.71 5.76
N SER A 189 3.31 13.55 5.96
CA SER A 189 3.12 15.01 6.03
C SER A 189 2.78 15.64 4.68
N GLN A 190 3.03 14.95 3.57
CA GLN A 190 2.69 15.40 2.22
C GLN A 190 1.30 14.92 1.77
N LEU A 191 0.73 13.93 2.44
CA LEU A 191 -0.52 13.28 2.05
C LEU A 191 -1.74 13.91 2.71
N GLU A 192 -2.87 13.91 2.01
CA GLU A 192 -4.18 14.29 2.54
C GLU A 192 -4.94 13.09 3.08
N ALA A 193 -6.05 13.34 3.78
CA ALA A 193 -6.88 12.29 4.38
C ALA A 193 -7.48 11.29 3.36
N CYS A 194 -7.64 11.72 2.09
CA CYS A 194 -8.14 10.86 1.01
C CYS A 194 -7.05 9.96 0.39
N ASP A 195 -5.77 10.29 0.59
CA ASP A 195 -4.66 9.51 0.07
C ASP A 195 -4.31 8.33 0.97
N ARG A 196 -3.58 7.37 0.43
CA ARG A 196 -3.11 6.21 1.19
C ARG A 196 -1.64 5.95 0.92
N LEU A 197 -0.96 5.46 1.95
CA LEU A 197 0.45 5.10 1.93
C LEU A 197 0.60 3.65 2.36
N ALA A 198 1.46 2.92 1.67
CA ALA A 198 1.81 1.55 2.00
C ALA A 198 3.31 1.31 1.86
N ARG A 199 3.82 0.31 2.57
CA ARG A 199 5.17 -0.22 2.42
C ARG A 199 5.11 -1.57 1.72
N LEU A 200 5.73 -1.67 0.55
CA LEU A 200 5.67 -2.87 -0.29
C LEU A 200 6.85 -3.82 -0.06
N GLY A 201 7.96 -3.29 0.44
CA GLY A 201 9.21 -4.00 0.66
C GLY A 201 10.07 -3.31 1.72
N SER A 202 11.38 -3.57 1.72
CA SER A 202 12.33 -2.97 2.66
C SER A 202 12.41 -1.46 2.51
N ASP A 203 12.48 -0.98 1.29
CA ASP A 203 12.73 0.37 0.81
C ASP A 203 11.70 0.84 -0.24
N GLU A 204 10.71 0.00 -0.53
CA GLU A 204 9.64 0.26 -1.51
C GLU A 204 8.35 0.72 -0.83
N PHE A 205 7.76 1.78 -1.38
CA PHE A 205 6.48 2.33 -0.92
C PHE A 205 5.49 2.48 -2.08
N ALA A 206 4.21 2.45 -1.75
CA ALA A 206 3.15 2.79 -2.69
C ALA A 206 2.29 3.92 -2.13
N LEU A 207 1.86 4.80 -3.02
CA LEU A 207 0.98 5.92 -2.74
C LEU A 207 -0.27 5.79 -3.60
N LEU A 208 -1.42 5.96 -3.01
CA LEU A 208 -2.68 6.05 -3.74
C LEU A 208 -3.21 7.46 -3.59
N ILE A 209 -3.23 8.20 -4.69
CA ILE A 209 -3.49 9.63 -4.74
C ILE A 209 -4.86 9.85 -5.37
N ASP A 210 -5.73 10.57 -4.66
CA ASP A 210 -7.03 10.98 -5.19
C ASP A 210 -6.87 12.20 -6.09
N THR A 211 -7.15 12.03 -7.39
CA THR A 211 -7.04 13.08 -8.40
C THR A 211 -8.39 13.52 -8.95
N ARG A 212 -9.51 13.17 -8.30
CA ARG A 212 -10.87 13.50 -8.75
C ARG A 212 -11.14 14.99 -8.85
N ARG A 213 -10.52 15.81 -7.99
CA ARG A 213 -10.69 17.26 -7.95
C ARG A 213 -9.70 18.01 -8.82
N ALA A 214 -8.52 17.47 -9.03
CA ALA A 214 -7.43 18.07 -9.79
C ALA A 214 -6.58 16.95 -10.42
N PRO A 215 -6.70 16.70 -11.73
CA PRO A 215 -5.93 15.65 -12.42
C PRO A 215 -4.42 15.81 -12.25
N GLU A 216 -3.92 17.04 -12.24
CA GLU A 216 -2.49 17.41 -12.08
C GLU A 216 -1.97 17.27 -10.66
N ARG A 217 -2.84 16.87 -9.71
CA ARG A 217 -2.45 16.73 -8.30
C ARG A 217 -1.39 15.66 -8.09
N ALA A 218 -1.37 14.63 -8.91
CA ALA A 218 -0.39 13.55 -8.79
C ALA A 218 1.03 14.03 -9.11
N GLU A 219 1.17 14.85 -10.15
CA GLU A 219 2.43 15.45 -10.56
C GLU A 219 2.96 16.41 -9.49
N TRP A 220 2.11 17.32 -9.06
CA TRP A 220 2.46 18.26 -8.00
C TRP A 220 2.83 17.55 -6.68
N MET A 221 2.14 16.48 -6.34
CA MET A 221 2.46 15.68 -5.17
C MET A 221 3.80 14.95 -5.34
N ALA A 222 4.09 14.45 -6.54
CA ALA A 222 5.36 13.80 -6.82
C ALA A 222 6.55 14.76 -6.62
N GLU A 223 6.46 15.99 -7.13
CA GLU A 223 7.46 17.04 -6.90
C GLU A 223 7.68 17.28 -5.40
N ARG A 224 6.62 17.53 -4.67
CA ARG A 224 6.69 17.77 -3.21
C ARG A 224 7.26 16.60 -2.43
N ILE A 225 6.92 15.37 -2.79
CA ILE A 225 7.43 14.17 -2.12
C ILE A 225 8.93 14.04 -2.39
N THR A 226 9.36 14.15 -3.64
CA THR A 226 10.79 14.02 -3.98
C THR A 226 11.64 15.13 -3.35
N GLU A 227 11.16 16.37 -3.32
CA GLU A 227 11.79 17.47 -2.60
C GLU A 227 11.88 17.21 -1.10
N ALA A 228 10.79 16.78 -0.46
CA ALA A 228 10.77 16.50 0.96
C ALA A 228 11.70 15.33 1.35
N LEU A 229 11.82 14.32 0.51
CA LEU A 229 12.69 13.17 0.75
C LEU A 229 14.17 13.49 0.49
N ALA A 230 14.50 14.47 -0.33
CA ALA A 230 15.85 14.92 -0.58
C ALA A 230 16.50 15.65 0.62
N GLU A 231 15.70 16.14 1.56
CA GLU A 231 16.20 16.77 2.78
C GLU A 231 16.97 15.78 3.68
N PRO A 232 18.04 16.22 4.35
CA PRO A 232 18.83 15.35 5.21
C PRO A 232 18.03 14.65 6.30
N TYR A 233 18.38 13.42 6.60
CA TYR A 233 17.87 12.63 7.72
C TYR A 233 18.88 12.62 8.86
N TRP A 234 18.41 12.68 10.09
CA TRP A 234 19.26 12.58 11.26
C TRP A 234 19.03 11.25 11.96
N VAL A 235 20.03 10.38 11.91
CA VAL A 235 19.98 9.06 12.53
C VAL A 235 21.23 8.89 13.39
N ASP A 236 21.04 8.64 14.69
CA ASP A 236 22.11 8.43 15.66
C ASP A 236 23.17 9.56 15.75
N GLY A 237 22.77 10.78 15.42
CA GLY A 237 23.65 11.95 15.42
C GLY A 237 24.40 12.17 14.12
N GLU A 238 24.21 11.29 13.11
CA GLU A 238 24.77 11.45 11.77
C GLU A 238 23.72 11.97 10.79
N SER A 239 24.16 12.82 9.86
CA SER A 239 23.34 13.34 8.76
C SER A 239 23.48 12.44 7.55
N LEU A 240 22.34 11.94 7.05
CA LEU A 240 22.26 11.06 5.89
C LEU A 240 21.47 11.73 4.76
N LEU A 241 22.00 11.66 3.55
CA LEU A 241 21.28 12.01 2.33
C LEU A 241 20.91 10.71 1.61
N ILE A 242 19.61 10.52 1.38
CA ILE A 242 19.08 9.39 0.64
C ILE A 242 18.21 9.92 -0.48
N GLY A 243 18.51 9.51 -1.72
CA GLY A 243 17.68 9.78 -2.86
C GLY A 243 16.39 8.95 -2.84
N SER A 244 15.47 9.32 -3.71
CA SER A 244 14.29 8.51 -3.96
C SER A 244 13.90 8.57 -5.43
N SER A 245 13.43 7.46 -5.96
CA SER A 245 12.93 7.34 -7.32
C SER A 245 11.42 7.04 -7.26
N LEU A 246 10.59 7.91 -7.86
CA LEU A 246 9.13 7.82 -7.81
C LEU A 246 8.54 7.68 -9.21
N GLY A 247 7.75 6.64 -9.42
CA GLY A 247 6.96 6.44 -10.64
C GLY A 247 5.48 6.68 -10.39
N ILE A 248 4.84 7.48 -11.23
CA ILE A 248 3.41 7.77 -11.17
C ILE A 248 2.69 7.12 -12.35
N ALA A 249 1.56 6.47 -12.09
CA ALA A 249 0.65 5.98 -13.12
C ALA A 249 -0.79 6.41 -12.81
N HIS A 250 -1.46 7.01 -13.78
CA HIS A 250 -2.88 7.35 -13.68
C HIS A 250 -3.75 6.13 -13.98
N ALA A 251 -4.74 5.88 -13.14
CA ALA A 251 -5.72 4.84 -13.40
C ALA A 251 -6.60 5.23 -14.58
N ARG A 252 -6.82 4.28 -15.48
CA ARG A 252 -7.76 4.41 -16.61
C ARG A 252 -9.08 3.72 -16.24
N ALA A 253 -10.16 4.10 -16.91
CA ALA A 253 -11.44 3.42 -16.77
C ALA A 253 -11.27 1.91 -16.98
N GLN A 254 -11.83 1.11 -16.08
CA GLN A 254 -11.75 -0.37 -16.08
C GLN A 254 -10.33 -0.96 -15.97
N ALA A 255 -9.34 -0.16 -15.55
CA ALA A 255 -8.00 -0.67 -15.30
C ALA A 255 -7.99 -1.60 -14.07
N GLY A 256 -7.34 -2.75 -14.18
CA GLY A 256 -7.08 -3.63 -13.06
C GLY A 256 -5.95 -3.10 -12.15
N ALA A 257 -5.87 -3.64 -10.94
CA ALA A 257 -4.84 -3.27 -9.96
C ALA A 257 -3.42 -3.62 -10.46
N ASP A 258 -3.22 -4.84 -10.98
CA ASP A 258 -1.91 -5.31 -11.43
C ASP A 258 -1.31 -4.48 -12.57
N PRO A 259 -2.05 -4.17 -13.66
CA PRO A 259 -1.56 -3.26 -14.70
C PRO A 259 -1.18 -1.88 -14.18
N LEU A 260 -1.96 -1.31 -13.24
CA LEU A 260 -1.67 0.00 -12.67
C LEU A 260 -0.39 -0.03 -11.81
N MET A 261 -0.23 -1.04 -10.97
CA MET A 261 1.00 -1.29 -10.20
C MET A 261 2.21 -1.43 -11.10
N TRP A 262 2.09 -2.22 -12.17
CA TRP A 262 3.14 -2.43 -13.16
C TRP A 262 3.54 -1.13 -13.87
N HIS A 263 2.58 -0.31 -14.29
CA HIS A 263 2.84 0.97 -14.93
C HIS A 263 3.59 1.95 -14.00
N ALA A 264 3.19 2.03 -12.74
CA ALA A 264 3.89 2.86 -11.77
C ALA A 264 5.31 2.35 -11.50
N HIS A 265 5.50 1.03 -11.43
CA HIS A 265 6.82 0.42 -11.27
C HIS A 265 7.75 0.73 -12.46
N ILE A 266 7.26 0.59 -13.72
CA ILE A 266 8.06 0.96 -14.91
C ILE A 266 8.48 2.43 -14.86
N ALA A 267 7.56 3.33 -14.49
CA ALA A 267 7.88 4.74 -14.36
C ALA A 267 8.95 5.00 -13.28
N MET A 268 8.88 4.28 -12.15
CA MET A 268 9.87 4.35 -11.08
C MET A 268 11.25 3.85 -11.56
N GLN A 269 11.31 2.76 -12.30
CA GLN A 269 12.57 2.28 -12.88
C GLN A 269 13.19 3.31 -13.84
N GLN A 270 12.36 4.02 -14.61
CA GLN A 270 12.83 5.11 -15.45
C GLN A 270 13.37 6.29 -14.62
N ALA A 271 12.72 6.63 -13.49
CA ALA A 271 13.22 7.63 -12.56
C ALA A 271 14.59 7.22 -12.00
N LYS A 272 14.74 5.95 -11.62
CA LYS A 272 15.97 5.37 -11.04
C LYS A 272 17.16 5.40 -12.01
N SER A 273 16.91 5.40 -13.31
CA SER A 273 17.99 5.56 -14.33
C SER A 273 18.55 6.97 -14.42
N THR A 274 17.90 7.95 -13.77
CA THR A 274 18.32 9.34 -13.70
C THR A 274 18.96 9.59 -12.33
N GLN A 275 20.16 10.19 -12.27
CA GLN A 275 20.83 10.45 -11.00
C GLN A 275 20.07 11.46 -10.13
N GLY A 276 19.94 11.18 -8.83
CA GLY A 276 19.35 12.07 -7.83
C GLY A 276 17.91 11.72 -7.49
N CYS A 277 17.27 12.63 -6.76
CA CYS A 277 15.88 12.50 -6.35
C CYS A 277 14.96 12.92 -7.50
N THR A 278 14.27 11.97 -8.14
CA THR A 278 13.49 12.23 -9.35
C THR A 278 12.16 11.49 -9.36
N PHE A 279 11.26 11.95 -10.25
CA PHE A 279 10.06 11.19 -10.55
C PHE A 279 9.80 11.13 -12.05
N HIS A 280 9.05 10.12 -12.45
CA HIS A 280 8.54 9.98 -13.81
C HIS A 280 7.06 9.59 -13.82
N ILE A 281 6.34 10.09 -14.84
CA ILE A 281 4.95 9.75 -15.08
C ILE A 281 4.89 8.70 -16.18
N PHE A 282 4.17 7.62 -15.94
CA PHE A 282 3.99 6.56 -16.91
C PHE A 282 3.31 7.09 -18.17
N ASN A 283 3.90 6.80 -19.31
CA ASN A 283 3.30 6.93 -20.62
C ASN A 283 3.65 5.72 -21.51
N GLU A 284 2.92 5.55 -22.59
CA GLU A 284 3.12 4.36 -23.45
C GLU A 284 4.49 4.33 -24.14
N ARG A 285 5.16 5.48 -24.27
CA ARG A 285 6.52 5.53 -24.79
C ARG A 285 7.51 4.94 -23.80
N ILE A 286 7.35 5.23 -22.50
CA ILE A 286 8.17 4.63 -21.43
C ILE A 286 7.98 3.11 -21.41
N ASN A 287 6.74 2.63 -21.52
CA ASN A 287 6.45 1.20 -21.58
C ASN A 287 7.12 0.50 -22.76
N ARG A 288 7.09 1.13 -23.95
CA ARG A 288 7.79 0.59 -25.13
C ARG A 288 9.30 0.54 -24.92
N ASN A 289 9.88 1.59 -24.34
CA ASN A 289 11.30 1.64 -24.02
C ASN A 289 11.69 0.55 -22.99
N ALA A 290 10.91 0.40 -21.92
CA ALA A 290 11.17 -0.61 -20.89
C ALA A 290 11.08 -2.05 -21.45
N ARG A 291 10.08 -2.34 -22.27
CA ARG A 291 9.98 -3.64 -22.98
C ARG A 291 11.16 -3.85 -23.89
N SER A 292 11.51 -2.85 -24.69
CA SER A 292 12.66 -2.91 -25.59
C SER A 292 13.97 -3.14 -24.84
N MET A 293 14.15 -2.59 -23.63
CA MET A 293 15.32 -2.83 -22.78
C MET A 293 15.35 -4.24 -22.20
N ALA A 294 14.20 -4.76 -21.71
CA ALA A 294 14.13 -6.13 -21.20
C ALA A 294 14.40 -7.17 -22.29
N ASP A 295 13.85 -6.93 -23.50
CA ASP A 295 14.14 -7.76 -24.68
C ASP A 295 15.62 -7.71 -25.01
N LEU A 296 16.22 -6.51 -25.05
CA LEU A 296 17.63 -6.29 -25.36
C LEU A 296 18.56 -6.95 -24.31
N GLU A 297 18.19 -6.96 -23.02
CA GLU A 297 18.94 -7.69 -21.98
C GLU A 297 18.95 -9.20 -22.24
N SER A 298 17.76 -9.75 -22.52
CA SER A 298 17.64 -11.18 -22.87
C SER A 298 18.44 -11.53 -24.11
N GLU A 299 18.44 -10.64 -25.10
CA GLU A 299 19.20 -10.78 -26.35
C GLU A 299 20.71 -10.66 -26.09
N LEU A 300 21.15 -9.73 -25.23
CA LEU A 300 22.56 -9.57 -24.84
C LEU A 300 23.11 -10.82 -24.13
N ARG A 301 22.33 -11.43 -23.24
CA ARG A 301 22.70 -12.72 -22.61
C ARG A 301 22.89 -13.84 -23.65
N ARG A 302 22.11 -13.82 -24.74
CA ARG A 302 22.27 -14.78 -25.84
C ARG A 302 23.48 -14.42 -26.71
N ALA A 303 23.67 -13.14 -26.98
CA ALA A 303 24.79 -12.61 -27.78
C ALA A 303 26.16 -12.98 -27.21
N LEU A 304 26.32 -12.88 -25.87
CA LEU A 304 27.53 -13.33 -25.17
C LEU A 304 27.85 -14.81 -25.38
N ARG A 305 26.83 -15.66 -25.55
CA ARG A 305 26.98 -17.10 -25.80
C ARG A 305 27.19 -17.45 -27.27
N ARG A 306 26.93 -16.50 -28.19
CA ARG A 306 26.95 -16.70 -29.64
C ARG A 306 28.07 -15.93 -30.32
N ASP A 307 28.97 -15.33 -29.55
CA ASP A 307 30.07 -14.52 -30.06
C ASP A 307 29.60 -13.40 -31.01
N GLU A 308 28.45 -12.78 -30.68
CA GLU A 308 27.90 -11.67 -31.48
C GLU A 308 28.53 -10.31 -31.12
N LEU A 309 29.46 -10.28 -30.15
CA LEU A 309 30.22 -9.09 -29.77
C LEU A 309 31.57 -9.09 -30.50
N GLU A 310 31.91 -7.96 -31.10
CA GLU A 310 33.18 -7.78 -31.79
C GLU A 310 33.90 -6.49 -31.34
N LEU A 311 35.22 -6.45 -31.50
CA LEU A 311 36.02 -5.30 -31.17
C LEU A 311 36.36 -4.53 -32.43
N HIS A 312 36.04 -3.24 -32.45
CA HIS A 312 36.52 -2.27 -33.42
C HIS A 312 37.63 -1.46 -32.78
N TYR A 313 38.65 -1.10 -33.58
CA TYR A 313 39.80 -0.37 -33.10
C TYR A 313 39.85 1.00 -33.74
N GLN A 314 39.91 2.06 -32.89
CA GLN A 314 40.05 3.44 -33.35
C GLN A 314 41.49 3.92 -33.07
N PRO A 315 42.26 4.35 -34.09
CA PRO A 315 43.59 4.85 -33.89
C PRO A 315 43.58 6.21 -33.21
N ARG A 316 44.45 6.38 -32.20
CA ARG A 316 44.72 7.64 -31.52
C ARG A 316 46.01 8.24 -32.12
N LEU A 317 45.89 9.45 -32.63
CA LEU A 317 47.02 10.17 -33.25
C LEU A 317 47.57 11.20 -32.31
N ASN A 318 48.89 11.33 -32.31
CA ASN A 318 49.56 12.51 -31.76
C ASN A 318 49.28 13.72 -32.66
N LEU A 319 48.77 14.79 -32.10
CA LEU A 319 48.43 16.01 -32.86
C LEU A 319 49.63 16.81 -33.36
N GLU A 320 50.83 16.60 -32.78
CA GLU A 320 52.06 17.31 -33.16
C GLU A 320 52.70 16.71 -34.42
N ASP A 321 52.75 15.41 -34.53
CA ASP A 321 53.46 14.70 -35.58
C ASP A 321 52.61 13.76 -36.45
N GLY A 322 51.33 13.61 -36.11
CA GLY A 322 50.38 12.74 -36.83
C GLY A 322 50.62 11.23 -36.67
N GLN A 323 51.57 10.84 -35.78
CA GLN A 323 51.86 9.43 -35.54
C GLN A 323 50.79 8.74 -34.74
N ILE A 324 50.53 7.43 -35.00
CA ILE A 324 49.64 6.62 -34.22
C ILE A 324 50.31 6.27 -32.89
N VAL A 325 49.77 6.77 -31.78
CA VAL A 325 50.26 6.55 -30.40
C VAL A 325 49.52 5.45 -29.66
N GLY A 326 48.44 4.94 -30.21
CA GLY A 326 47.64 3.86 -29.58
C GLY A 326 46.40 3.53 -30.39
N LEU A 327 45.70 2.47 -29.92
CA LEU A 327 44.40 2.06 -30.43
C LEU A 327 43.42 2.04 -29.27
N GLU A 328 42.24 2.58 -29.48
CA GLU A 328 41.11 2.41 -28.56
C GLU A 328 40.27 1.24 -29.03
N ALA A 329 40.09 0.25 -28.16
CA ALA A 329 39.23 -0.90 -28.42
C ALA A 329 37.81 -0.55 -28.04
N LEU A 330 36.91 -0.58 -29.02
CA LEU A 330 35.53 -0.21 -28.88
C LEU A 330 34.66 -1.41 -29.21
N VAL A 331 33.98 -1.96 -28.20
CA VAL A 331 33.06 -3.10 -28.40
C VAL A 331 31.89 -2.70 -29.31
N ARG A 332 31.46 -3.61 -30.14
CA ARG A 332 30.26 -3.52 -31.00
C ARG A 332 29.44 -4.80 -30.86
N TRP A 333 28.15 -4.68 -30.96
CA TRP A 333 27.27 -5.83 -30.95
C TRP A 333 26.61 -5.98 -32.33
N ARG A 334 26.89 -7.09 -32.99
CA ARG A 334 26.28 -7.46 -34.27
C ARG A 334 24.91 -8.11 -34.00
N HIS A 335 23.90 -7.25 -33.82
CA HIS A 335 22.55 -7.71 -33.52
C HIS A 335 21.84 -8.17 -34.82
N ALA A 336 21.14 -9.32 -34.73
CA ALA A 336 20.50 -9.95 -35.93
C ALA A 336 19.45 -9.04 -36.61
N GLU A 337 18.66 -8.30 -35.82
CA GLU A 337 17.57 -7.46 -36.33
C GLU A 337 17.91 -5.95 -36.34
N ARG A 338 18.75 -5.48 -35.40
CA ARG A 338 19.06 -4.05 -35.24
C ARG A 338 20.38 -3.64 -35.91
N GLY A 339 21.09 -4.59 -36.50
CA GLY A 339 22.38 -4.33 -37.11
C GLY A 339 23.51 -4.13 -36.08
N LEU A 340 24.46 -3.28 -36.38
CA LEU A 340 25.64 -3.04 -35.53
C LEU A 340 25.33 -2.00 -34.47
N LEU A 341 25.15 -2.44 -33.23
CA LEU A 341 24.83 -1.58 -32.08
C LEU A 341 26.11 -0.99 -31.46
N PRO A 342 26.11 0.31 -31.15
CA PRO A 342 27.22 0.97 -30.43
C PRO A 342 27.15 0.66 -28.92
N PRO A 343 28.30 0.83 -28.19
CA PRO A 343 28.37 0.57 -26.74
C PRO A 343 27.34 1.33 -25.93
N SER A 344 26.99 2.55 -26.29
CA SER A 344 26.04 3.40 -25.60
C SER A 344 24.63 2.80 -25.49
N GLU A 345 24.28 1.84 -26.34
CA GLU A 345 22.96 1.21 -26.32
C GLU A 345 22.90 -0.03 -25.41
N PHE A 346 24.00 -0.74 -25.16
CA PHE A 346 23.96 -2.00 -24.43
C PHE A 346 24.94 -2.07 -23.23
N VAL A 347 26.00 -1.27 -23.17
CA VAL A 347 26.95 -1.28 -22.04
C VAL A 347 26.30 -0.86 -20.74
N PRO A 348 25.45 0.21 -20.67
CA PRO A 348 24.75 0.55 -19.44
C PRO A 348 23.82 -0.59 -18.96
N LEU A 349 23.23 -1.31 -19.89
CA LEU A 349 22.38 -2.47 -19.60
C LEU A 349 23.22 -3.65 -19.06
N ALA A 350 24.40 -3.88 -19.64
CA ALA A 350 25.34 -4.90 -19.17
C ALA A 350 25.84 -4.61 -17.74
N GLU A 351 26.09 -3.34 -17.40
CA GLU A 351 26.48 -2.90 -16.07
C GLU A 351 25.35 -3.13 -15.05
N GLN A 352 24.13 -2.70 -15.37
CA GLN A 352 22.95 -2.87 -14.50
C GLN A 352 22.58 -4.33 -14.25
N SER A 353 22.73 -5.16 -15.27
CA SER A 353 22.38 -6.60 -15.21
C SER A 353 23.53 -7.50 -14.74
N GLY A 354 24.71 -6.94 -14.47
CA GLY A 354 25.89 -7.71 -14.06
C GLY A 354 26.51 -8.54 -15.17
N LEU A 355 26.17 -8.28 -16.43
CA LEU A 355 26.72 -8.97 -17.60
C LEU A 355 28.06 -8.38 -18.10
N ILE A 356 28.50 -7.30 -17.46
CA ILE A 356 29.74 -6.61 -17.80
C ILE A 356 30.99 -7.37 -17.34
N VAL A 357 30.85 -8.35 -16.45
CA VAL A 357 31.96 -9.11 -15.83
C VAL A 357 32.28 -10.36 -16.62
#